data_1bd9d42d953a7f4ac24e4075d8dfd233
#
_entry.id   1bd9d42d953a7f4ac24e4075d8dfd233
#
_cell.length_a   1.000
_cell.length_b   1.000
_cell.length_c   1.000
_cell.angle_alpha   90.00
_cell.angle_beta   90.00
_cell.angle_gamma   90.00
#
_symmetry.space_group_name_H-M   'P 1'
#
loop_
_entity.id
_entity.type
_entity.pdbx_description
1 polymer ?
#
loop_
_entity_poly.entity_id
_entity_poly.type
_entity_poly.pdbx_seq_one_letter_code
_entity_poly.pdbx_strand_id
1 'polypeptide(L)'
;MRLSAAPIGAAFLSITMTTQIAQSQVLDLVLPTDNDALFSGDGPAFYQYVERNYKGAKSTPWEGGQYGFVRDPTDTAGGIVYTRFHEGVDIRPLHRDPRGEPLDEVRAIADGKVVHTNLVPGYSNYGKYVVIEHQWGGSSYYSLYGHLSSIAVQPGDVAKRGQRIAVMGYTGTGLNQERAHLHLELDLMFSRQFEAWHNAFFRNDPNHNGIYNGLNLAGLDVARLYLALHKNPSLTIPEFLSGEEIFYRVTLPKSHHFDLPRLYPWILGAGKRNEKSSWEVSFARSGVPLKIEPSDKRVTQPELTYVKNSSIDYSYLTRDIVSGRGANAQLSGYGRQLMRLLTYPD
;
A
#
# COMPACT_ATOMS: atom_id res chain seq x y z
N MET A 1 -26.33 28.68 73.19
CA MET A 1 -26.54 28.15 71.86
C MET A 1 -25.18 28.27 71.12
N ARG A 2 -24.40 27.19 71.01
CA ARG A 2 -23.07 27.18 70.34
C ARG A 2 -23.25 26.45 69.01
N LEU A 3 -23.02 27.15 67.91
CA LEU A 3 -23.02 26.57 66.59
C LEU A 3 -21.62 25.98 66.30
N SER A 4 -21.59 24.71 66.04
CA SER A 4 -20.40 23.94 65.61
C SER A 4 -20.24 24.07 64.10
N ALA A 5 -19.08 24.55 63.60
CA ALA A 5 -18.74 24.57 62.25
C ALA A 5 -17.95 23.27 61.87
N ALA A 6 -18.43 22.56 60.86
CA ALA A 6 -17.78 21.38 60.31
C ALA A 6 -16.75 21.81 59.25
N PRO A 7 -15.60 21.14 59.12
CA PRO A 7 -14.60 21.46 58.09
C PRO A 7 -14.98 20.83 56.74
N ILE A 8 -14.91 21.63 55.68
CA ILE A 8 -15.03 21.21 54.29
C ILE A 8 -13.69 20.61 53.89
N GLY A 9 -13.64 19.31 53.74
CA GLY A 9 -12.48 18.60 53.16
C GLY A 9 -12.45 18.73 51.63
N ALA A 10 -11.44 19.42 51.13
CA ALA A 10 -11.16 19.47 49.69
C ALA A 10 -10.45 18.16 49.25
N ALA A 11 -11.16 17.34 48.49
CA ALA A 11 -10.56 16.16 47.81
C ALA A 11 -9.78 16.62 46.59
N PHE A 12 -8.45 16.51 46.64
CA PHE A 12 -7.61 16.68 45.48
C PHE A 12 -7.68 15.40 44.63
N LEU A 13 -8.31 15.47 43.45
CA LEU A 13 -8.30 14.41 42.45
C LEU A 13 -6.98 14.52 41.69
N SER A 14 -6.01 13.67 42.03
CA SER A 14 -4.75 13.54 41.26
C SER A 14 -5.03 12.78 39.97
N ILE A 15 -5.13 13.50 38.86
CA ILE A 15 -5.14 12.89 37.50
C ILE A 15 -3.71 12.49 37.17
N THR A 16 -3.37 11.24 37.40
CA THR A 16 -2.15 10.63 36.83
C THR A 16 -2.35 10.44 35.32
N MET A 17 -1.80 11.34 34.49
CA MET A 17 -1.61 11.09 33.07
C MET A 17 -0.57 9.97 32.91
N THR A 18 -1.02 8.74 32.71
CA THR A 18 -0.20 7.67 32.19
C THR A 18 0.10 7.99 30.72
N THR A 19 1.28 8.51 30.44
CA THR A 19 1.86 8.49 29.08
C THR A 19 2.00 7.02 28.68
N GLN A 20 1.06 6.50 27.91
CA GLN A 20 1.27 5.27 27.17
C GLN A 20 2.40 5.54 26.17
N ILE A 21 3.60 5.11 26.50
CA ILE A 21 4.68 4.94 25.53
C ILE A 21 4.13 3.93 24.52
N ALA A 22 3.92 4.35 23.29
CA ALA A 22 3.53 3.44 22.21
C ALA A 22 4.61 2.35 22.13
N GLN A 23 4.28 1.18 22.65
CA GLN A 23 5.14 0.01 22.51
C GLN A 23 5.27 -0.24 21.00
N SER A 24 6.52 -0.26 20.48
CA SER A 24 6.78 -0.66 19.10
C SER A 24 6.28 -2.10 18.98
N GLN A 25 5.10 -2.26 18.37
CA GLN A 25 4.58 -3.59 18.14
C GLN A 25 5.45 -4.24 17.08
N VAL A 26 6.10 -5.33 17.45
CA VAL A 26 6.86 -6.18 16.52
C VAL A 26 5.93 -6.60 15.38
N LEU A 27 6.43 -6.55 14.14
CA LEU A 27 5.72 -7.06 12.97
C LEU A 27 5.76 -8.60 13.03
N ASP A 28 4.75 -9.19 13.67
CA ASP A 28 4.62 -10.65 13.76
C ASP A 28 3.83 -11.19 12.57
N LEU A 29 4.48 -11.25 11.40
CA LEU A 29 3.86 -11.69 10.16
C LEU A 29 4.03 -13.21 9.95
N VAL A 30 2.98 -13.83 9.36
CA VAL A 30 3.05 -15.19 8.79
C VAL A 30 2.77 -15.13 7.29
N LEU A 31 3.25 -16.13 6.54
CA LEU A 31 2.83 -16.28 5.15
C LEU A 31 1.32 -16.55 5.07
N PRO A 32 0.65 -15.99 4.05
CA PRO A 32 -0.81 -16.13 3.89
C PRO A 32 -1.24 -17.50 3.35
N THR A 33 -0.30 -18.34 2.93
CA THR A 33 -0.51 -19.71 2.41
C THR A 33 0.57 -20.63 2.95
N ASP A 34 0.48 -21.93 2.64
CA ASP A 34 1.51 -22.91 3.00
C ASP A 34 2.74 -22.88 2.09
N ASN A 35 2.73 -22.04 1.04
CA ASN A 35 3.87 -21.88 0.14
C ASN A 35 4.98 -21.05 0.79
N ASP A 36 6.00 -21.70 1.27
CA ASP A 36 7.17 -21.10 1.96
C ASP A 36 8.45 -21.02 1.11
N ALA A 37 8.35 -21.33 -0.20
CA ALA A 37 9.47 -21.34 -1.13
C ALA A 37 10.20 -19.98 -1.23
N LEU A 38 9.56 -18.88 -0.78
CA LEU A 38 10.19 -17.57 -0.63
C LEU A 38 11.49 -17.65 0.21
N PHE A 39 11.45 -18.38 1.33
CA PHE A 39 12.57 -18.44 2.26
C PHE A 39 13.72 -19.34 1.79
N SER A 40 13.45 -20.27 0.88
CA SER A 40 14.51 -21.06 0.21
C SER A 40 15.09 -20.35 -1.02
N GLY A 41 14.51 -19.20 -1.44
CA GLY A 41 14.92 -18.48 -2.63
C GLY A 41 14.46 -19.12 -3.94
N ASP A 42 13.53 -20.08 -3.90
CA ASP A 42 12.95 -20.70 -5.09
C ASP A 42 11.82 -19.82 -5.67
N GLY A 43 12.23 -18.81 -6.45
CA GLY A 43 11.30 -17.88 -7.10
C GLY A 43 10.25 -18.58 -7.98
N PRO A 44 10.61 -19.50 -8.88
CA PRO A 44 9.66 -20.26 -9.70
C PRO A 44 8.63 -21.07 -8.89
N ALA A 45 9.00 -21.57 -7.71
CA ALA A 45 8.09 -22.29 -6.82
C ALA A 45 7.17 -21.35 -6.03
N PHE A 46 7.64 -20.14 -5.70
CA PHE A 46 6.87 -19.18 -4.90
C PHE A 46 5.97 -18.30 -5.75
N TYR A 47 6.48 -17.68 -6.83
CA TYR A 47 5.74 -16.71 -7.61
C TYR A 47 4.95 -17.35 -8.75
N GLN A 48 3.72 -16.91 -8.93
CA GLN A 48 2.93 -17.26 -10.10
C GLN A 48 3.45 -16.49 -11.32
N TYR A 49 3.68 -17.19 -12.43
CA TYR A 49 4.10 -16.59 -13.69
C TYR A 49 3.04 -15.68 -14.30
N VAL A 50 3.46 -14.76 -15.16
CA VAL A 50 2.59 -14.01 -16.06
C VAL A 50 2.80 -14.48 -17.51
N GLU A 51 1.73 -14.45 -18.30
CA GLU A 51 1.87 -14.61 -19.74
C GLU A 51 2.45 -13.34 -20.35
N ARG A 52 3.48 -13.48 -21.14
CA ARG A 52 4.16 -12.38 -21.82
C ARG A 52 4.27 -12.66 -23.31
N ASN A 53 3.87 -11.69 -24.13
CA ASN A 53 4.18 -11.65 -25.54
C ASN A 53 5.02 -10.42 -25.83
N TYR A 54 6.29 -10.62 -26.14
CA TYR A 54 7.21 -9.53 -26.44
C TYR A 54 7.92 -9.79 -27.76
N LYS A 55 7.74 -8.89 -28.73
CA LYS A 55 8.28 -9.01 -30.11
C LYS A 55 7.90 -10.33 -30.79
N GLY A 56 6.69 -10.81 -30.55
CA GLY A 56 6.18 -12.07 -31.11
C GLY A 56 6.61 -13.33 -30.36
N ALA A 57 7.55 -13.24 -29.41
CA ALA A 57 7.94 -14.35 -28.56
C ALA A 57 7.02 -14.46 -27.34
N LYS A 58 6.39 -15.63 -27.15
CA LYS A 58 5.59 -15.95 -25.97
C LYS A 58 6.49 -16.54 -24.89
N SER A 59 6.27 -16.16 -23.64
CA SER A 59 6.97 -16.67 -22.47
C SER A 59 6.11 -16.58 -21.21
N THR A 60 6.50 -17.31 -20.16
CA THR A 60 5.81 -17.38 -18.87
C THR A 60 6.78 -17.06 -17.73
N PRO A 61 7.31 -15.82 -17.64
CA PRO A 61 8.27 -15.46 -16.62
C PRO A 61 7.61 -15.39 -15.24
N TRP A 62 8.15 -16.13 -14.28
CA TRP A 62 7.73 -16.08 -12.88
C TRP A 62 8.05 -14.73 -12.21
N GLU A 63 9.07 -14.04 -12.71
CA GLU A 63 9.46 -12.71 -12.25
C GLU A 63 8.31 -11.69 -12.37
N GLY A 64 7.36 -11.94 -13.29
CA GLY A 64 6.16 -11.11 -13.42
C GLY A 64 5.20 -11.20 -12.23
N GLY A 65 5.37 -12.18 -11.35
CA GLY A 65 4.64 -12.30 -10.08
C GLY A 65 5.28 -11.55 -8.90
N GLN A 66 6.49 -11.01 -9.08
CA GLN A 66 7.17 -10.20 -8.07
C GLN A 66 6.58 -8.79 -7.97
N TYR A 67 6.85 -8.11 -6.85
CA TYR A 67 6.59 -6.69 -6.67
C TYR A 67 7.48 -5.84 -7.56
N GLY A 68 6.96 -4.73 -8.06
CA GLY A 68 7.73 -3.71 -8.76
C GLY A 68 7.46 -3.63 -10.26
N PHE A 69 8.38 -2.99 -10.99
CA PHE A 69 8.31 -2.86 -12.44
C PHE A 69 8.83 -4.15 -13.10
N VAL A 70 7.96 -5.13 -13.28
CA VAL A 70 8.29 -6.49 -13.72
C VAL A 70 7.48 -6.96 -14.93
N ARG A 71 6.52 -6.14 -15.40
CA ARG A 71 5.60 -6.45 -16.49
C ARG A 71 5.75 -5.46 -17.64
N ASP A 72 5.27 -5.82 -18.82
CA ASP A 72 5.22 -5.02 -20.06
C ASP A 72 6.61 -4.45 -20.46
N PRO A 73 7.53 -5.33 -20.94
CA PRO A 73 8.85 -4.92 -21.40
C PRO A 73 8.73 -3.97 -22.60
N THR A 74 9.48 -2.86 -22.55
CA THR A 74 9.49 -1.81 -23.57
C THR A 74 10.93 -1.46 -23.93
N ASP A 75 11.24 -1.38 -25.24
CA ASP A 75 12.55 -0.94 -25.71
C ASP A 75 12.72 0.56 -25.48
N THR A 76 13.87 0.94 -24.96
CA THR A 76 14.29 2.33 -24.83
C THR A 76 15.72 2.49 -25.35
N ALA A 77 16.16 3.74 -25.53
CA ALA A 77 17.57 4.01 -25.87
C ALA A 77 18.56 3.51 -24.80
N GLY A 78 18.09 3.32 -23.55
CA GLY A 78 18.88 2.77 -22.45
C GLY A 78 18.74 1.26 -22.25
N GLY A 79 18.10 0.54 -23.18
CA GLY A 79 17.81 -0.88 -23.08
C GLY A 79 16.33 -1.17 -22.79
N ILE A 80 16.03 -2.43 -22.46
CA ILE A 80 14.66 -2.86 -22.11
C ILE A 80 14.35 -2.40 -20.70
N VAL A 81 13.19 -1.76 -20.51
CA VAL A 81 12.60 -1.45 -19.21
C VAL A 81 11.22 -2.11 -19.09
N TYR A 82 10.83 -2.46 -17.88
CA TYR A 82 9.48 -2.91 -17.58
C TYR A 82 8.65 -1.70 -17.15
N THR A 83 7.51 -1.47 -17.80
CA THR A 83 6.74 -0.23 -17.63
C THR A 83 5.51 -0.39 -16.76
N ARG A 84 5.00 -1.63 -16.62
CA ARG A 84 3.86 -1.91 -15.76
C ARG A 84 4.32 -2.36 -14.38
N PHE A 85 3.87 -1.61 -13.39
CA PHE A 85 4.12 -1.86 -11.97
C PHE A 85 3.16 -2.94 -11.43
N HIS A 86 3.66 -3.78 -10.53
CA HIS A 86 2.89 -4.75 -9.76
C HIS A 86 2.96 -4.36 -8.28
N GLU A 87 1.81 -4.07 -7.69
CA GLU A 87 1.67 -3.48 -6.36
C GLU A 87 1.91 -4.47 -5.22
N GLY A 88 1.81 -5.76 -5.50
CA GLY A 88 1.95 -6.84 -4.53
C GLY A 88 2.82 -7.97 -5.03
N VAL A 89 2.53 -9.17 -4.54
CA VAL A 89 3.14 -10.42 -4.98
C VAL A 89 2.08 -11.44 -5.33
N ASP A 90 2.30 -12.18 -6.41
CA ASP A 90 1.41 -13.26 -6.86
C ASP A 90 1.96 -14.60 -6.34
N ILE A 91 1.34 -15.18 -5.32
CA ILE A 91 1.77 -16.42 -4.67
C ILE A 91 1.11 -17.61 -5.35
N ARG A 92 1.93 -18.54 -5.85
CA ARG A 92 1.50 -19.72 -6.58
C ARG A 92 0.80 -20.73 -5.67
N PRO A 93 -0.29 -21.41 -6.12
CA PRO A 93 -0.92 -22.50 -5.38
C PRO A 93 0.01 -23.73 -5.27
N LEU A 94 -0.08 -24.41 -4.15
CA LEU A 94 0.57 -25.72 -3.95
C LEU A 94 -0.37 -26.88 -4.29
N HIS A 95 -1.68 -26.72 -4.07
CA HIS A 95 -2.65 -27.79 -4.14
C HIS A 95 -3.75 -27.48 -5.15
N ARG A 96 -4.08 -28.47 -5.95
CA ARG A 96 -5.22 -28.40 -6.89
C ARG A 96 -6.03 -29.70 -6.80
N ASP A 97 -7.33 -29.58 -7.05
CA ASP A 97 -8.20 -30.75 -7.20
C ASP A 97 -7.95 -31.46 -8.56
N PRO A 98 -8.56 -32.65 -8.80
CA PRO A 98 -8.42 -33.35 -10.08
C PRO A 98 -8.93 -32.58 -11.31
N ARG A 99 -9.72 -31.52 -11.10
CA ARG A 99 -10.21 -30.63 -12.17
C ARG A 99 -9.30 -29.42 -12.37
N GLY A 100 -8.25 -29.27 -11.54
CA GLY A 100 -7.29 -28.18 -11.60
C GLY A 100 -7.68 -26.96 -10.77
N GLU A 101 -8.76 -27.00 -9.97
CA GLU A 101 -9.15 -25.89 -9.08
C GLU A 101 -8.16 -25.74 -7.93
N PRO A 102 -7.72 -24.50 -7.59
CA PRO A 102 -6.84 -24.29 -6.45
C PRO A 102 -7.57 -24.56 -5.14
N LEU A 103 -6.88 -25.25 -4.22
CA LEU A 103 -7.43 -25.64 -2.92
C LEU A 103 -6.79 -24.90 -1.74
N ASP A 104 -5.77 -24.10 -2.01
CA ASP A 104 -4.96 -23.43 -0.96
C ASP A 104 -5.82 -22.48 -0.14
N GLU A 105 -5.76 -22.65 1.18
CA GLU A 105 -6.35 -21.70 2.13
C GLU A 105 -5.57 -20.40 2.13
N VAL A 106 -6.30 -19.28 2.24
CA VAL A 106 -5.73 -17.96 2.43
C VAL A 106 -5.94 -17.56 3.90
N ARG A 107 -4.86 -17.14 4.55
CA ARG A 107 -4.81 -16.79 5.98
C ARG A 107 -4.41 -15.33 6.19
N ALA A 108 -4.93 -14.72 7.25
CA ALA A 108 -4.52 -13.38 7.68
C ALA A 108 -3.03 -13.38 8.06
N ILE A 109 -2.26 -12.45 7.47
CA ILE A 109 -0.80 -12.36 7.72
C ILE A 109 -0.48 -11.92 9.15
N ALA A 110 -1.39 -11.23 9.84
CA ALA A 110 -1.27 -10.76 11.22
C ALA A 110 -2.65 -10.54 11.85
N ASP A 111 -2.67 -10.28 13.16
CA ASP A 111 -3.87 -9.80 13.85
C ASP A 111 -4.34 -8.48 13.23
N GLY A 112 -5.66 -8.33 13.03
CA GLY A 112 -6.24 -7.12 12.47
C GLY A 112 -7.76 -7.14 12.42
N LYS A 113 -8.33 -6.10 11.84
CA LYS A 113 -9.78 -5.97 11.63
C LYS A 113 -10.08 -6.05 10.14
N VAL A 114 -11.00 -6.91 9.74
CA VAL A 114 -11.53 -6.93 8.38
C VAL A 114 -12.29 -5.62 8.15
N VAL A 115 -11.83 -4.81 7.19
CA VAL A 115 -12.40 -3.48 6.91
C VAL A 115 -13.13 -3.44 5.58
N HIS A 116 -12.86 -4.39 4.68
CA HIS A 116 -13.53 -4.48 3.38
C HIS A 116 -13.54 -5.90 2.84
N THR A 117 -14.62 -6.24 2.12
CA THR A 117 -14.71 -7.44 1.28
C THR A 117 -15.41 -7.09 -0.03
N ASN A 118 -14.80 -7.42 -1.16
CA ASN A 118 -15.46 -7.38 -2.46
C ASN A 118 -15.91 -8.80 -2.86
N LEU A 119 -17.21 -9.02 -2.96
CA LEU A 119 -17.80 -10.32 -3.30
C LEU A 119 -18.14 -10.45 -4.80
N VAL A 120 -18.10 -9.34 -5.56
CA VAL A 120 -18.47 -9.30 -6.98
C VAL A 120 -17.21 -9.19 -7.83
N PRO A 121 -16.82 -10.26 -8.57
CA PRO A 121 -15.55 -10.28 -9.31
C PRO A 121 -15.36 -9.11 -10.29
N GLY A 122 -16.43 -8.63 -10.91
CA GLY A 122 -16.39 -7.55 -11.91
C GLY A 122 -16.19 -6.14 -11.34
N TYR A 123 -16.19 -5.95 -10.02
CA TYR A 123 -16.04 -4.64 -9.38
C TYR A 123 -14.59 -4.22 -9.16
N SER A 124 -13.63 -5.10 -9.44
CA SER A 124 -12.20 -4.81 -9.29
C SER A 124 -11.36 -5.75 -10.15
N ASN A 125 -10.19 -5.28 -10.59
CA ASN A 125 -9.17 -6.13 -11.19
C ASN A 125 -8.68 -7.22 -10.21
N TYR A 126 -8.74 -6.98 -8.90
CA TYR A 126 -8.46 -7.98 -7.85
C TYR A 126 -9.53 -9.09 -7.77
N GLY A 127 -10.64 -8.98 -8.51
CA GLY A 127 -11.75 -9.92 -8.40
C GLY A 127 -12.40 -9.86 -7.02
N LYS A 128 -12.69 -11.02 -6.43
CA LYS A 128 -13.06 -11.09 -5.01
C LYS A 128 -11.82 -10.85 -4.17
N TYR A 129 -11.92 -9.94 -3.20
CA TYR A 129 -10.80 -9.64 -2.31
C TYR A 129 -11.22 -9.23 -0.90
N VAL A 130 -10.29 -9.33 0.04
CA VAL A 130 -10.43 -8.94 1.44
C VAL A 130 -9.38 -7.88 1.75
N VAL A 131 -9.72 -6.88 2.57
CA VAL A 131 -8.76 -5.95 3.18
C VAL A 131 -8.84 -6.05 4.69
N ILE A 132 -7.67 -6.21 5.34
CA ILE A 132 -7.53 -6.24 6.79
C ILE A 132 -6.68 -5.05 7.23
N GLU A 133 -7.18 -4.26 8.18
CA GLU A 133 -6.45 -3.18 8.82
C GLU A 133 -5.66 -3.72 10.01
N HIS A 134 -4.37 -3.41 10.03
CA HIS A 134 -3.43 -3.71 11.10
C HIS A 134 -2.97 -2.43 11.78
N GLN A 135 -2.63 -2.50 13.08
CA GLN A 135 -2.15 -1.37 13.86
C GLN A 135 -0.74 -1.66 14.36
N TRP A 136 0.27 -0.96 13.81
CA TRP A 136 1.67 -1.07 14.23
C TRP A 136 2.28 0.30 14.46
N GLY A 137 2.95 0.49 15.59
CA GLY A 137 3.64 1.75 15.91
C GLY A 137 2.74 2.99 15.86
N GLY A 138 1.43 2.85 16.18
CA GLY A 138 0.46 3.95 16.12
C GLY A 138 0.01 4.34 14.71
N SER A 139 0.27 3.49 13.72
CA SER A 139 -0.12 3.69 12.32
C SER A 139 -0.97 2.54 11.80
N SER A 140 -1.89 2.85 10.87
CA SER A 140 -2.73 1.86 10.19
C SER A 140 -2.07 1.38 8.91
N TYR A 141 -1.97 0.06 8.73
CA TYR A 141 -1.51 -0.59 7.50
C TYR A 141 -2.56 -1.58 7.03
N TYR A 142 -2.60 -1.85 5.74
CA TYR A 142 -3.68 -2.63 5.14
C TYR A 142 -3.10 -3.80 4.36
N SER A 143 -3.49 -5.04 4.71
CA SER A 143 -3.20 -6.18 3.84
C SER A 143 -4.38 -6.46 2.93
N LEU A 144 -4.10 -6.65 1.63
CA LEU A 144 -5.08 -6.97 0.61
C LEU A 144 -4.81 -8.37 0.06
N TYR A 145 -5.87 -9.18 -0.02
CA TYR A 145 -5.85 -10.57 -0.50
C TYR A 145 -6.78 -10.68 -1.69
N GLY A 146 -6.21 -10.77 -2.90
CA GLY A 146 -6.96 -10.75 -4.17
C GLY A 146 -7.15 -12.10 -4.84
N HIS A 147 -7.96 -12.11 -5.88
CA HIS A 147 -8.28 -13.23 -6.79
C HIS A 147 -8.94 -14.43 -6.11
N LEU A 148 -9.65 -14.21 -5.00
CA LEU A 148 -10.24 -15.25 -4.16
C LEU A 148 -11.38 -15.99 -4.86
N SER A 149 -11.50 -17.30 -4.62
CA SER A 149 -12.66 -18.09 -5.03
C SER A 149 -13.81 -17.94 -4.05
N SER A 150 -13.50 -17.95 -2.73
CA SER A 150 -14.48 -17.75 -1.66
C SER A 150 -13.88 -16.95 -0.51
N ILE A 151 -14.74 -16.23 0.22
CA ILE A 151 -14.40 -15.41 1.37
C ILE A 151 -15.18 -15.93 2.57
N ALA A 152 -14.50 -16.11 3.72
CA ALA A 152 -15.05 -16.68 4.95
C ALA A 152 -15.21 -15.64 6.08
N VAL A 153 -14.93 -14.36 5.80
CA VAL A 153 -15.00 -13.26 6.77
C VAL A 153 -15.80 -12.09 6.19
N GLN A 154 -16.22 -11.17 7.07
CA GLN A 154 -16.97 -9.98 6.68
C GLN A 154 -16.42 -8.72 7.35
N PRO A 155 -16.69 -7.52 6.82
CA PRO A 155 -16.29 -6.27 7.46
C PRO A 155 -16.80 -6.18 8.90
N GLY A 156 -15.89 -5.82 9.81
CA GLY A 156 -16.13 -5.77 11.26
C GLY A 156 -15.53 -6.95 12.02
N ASP A 157 -15.27 -8.09 11.38
CA ASP A 157 -14.65 -9.24 12.03
C ASP A 157 -13.22 -8.93 12.48
N VAL A 158 -12.82 -9.54 13.61
CA VAL A 158 -11.43 -9.54 14.07
C VAL A 158 -10.75 -10.79 13.51
N ALA A 159 -9.79 -10.59 12.64
CA ALA A 159 -8.97 -11.67 12.11
C ALA A 159 -7.73 -11.88 12.99
N LYS A 160 -7.42 -13.15 13.30
CA LYS A 160 -6.20 -13.53 14.00
C LYS A 160 -5.11 -13.93 13.02
N ARG A 161 -3.86 -13.66 13.37
CA ARG A 161 -2.68 -14.11 12.64
C ARG A 161 -2.78 -15.60 12.33
N GLY A 162 -2.65 -15.98 11.06
CA GLY A 162 -2.77 -17.37 10.61
C GLY A 162 -4.21 -17.90 10.52
N GLN A 163 -5.23 -17.10 10.87
CA GLN A 163 -6.63 -17.50 10.71
C GLN A 163 -6.99 -17.60 9.25
N ARG A 164 -7.64 -18.68 8.83
CA ARG A 164 -8.25 -18.81 7.51
C ARG A 164 -9.30 -17.73 7.31
N ILE A 165 -9.17 -16.99 6.18
CA ILE A 165 -10.10 -15.91 5.80
C ILE A 165 -10.74 -16.16 4.44
N ALA A 166 -10.13 -16.99 3.59
CA ALA A 166 -10.58 -17.24 2.22
C ALA A 166 -10.00 -18.53 1.65
N VAL A 167 -10.35 -18.82 0.40
CA VAL A 167 -9.71 -19.81 -0.46
C VAL A 167 -9.18 -19.11 -1.71
N MET A 168 -7.97 -19.48 -2.14
CA MET A 168 -7.34 -19.00 -3.37
C MET A 168 -8.22 -19.27 -4.59
N GLY A 169 -8.13 -18.41 -5.60
CA GLY A 169 -8.89 -18.56 -6.84
C GLY A 169 -8.20 -17.89 -8.02
N TYR A 170 -9.01 -17.46 -8.97
CA TYR A 170 -8.59 -16.76 -10.19
C TYR A 170 -9.64 -15.75 -10.65
N THR A 171 -10.41 -15.19 -9.70
CA THR A 171 -11.39 -14.15 -10.00
C THR A 171 -10.69 -12.83 -10.34
N GLY A 172 -11.32 -12.00 -11.17
CA GLY A 172 -10.78 -10.74 -11.63
C GLY A 172 -10.40 -10.73 -13.09
N THR A 173 -9.81 -9.65 -13.56
CA THR A 173 -9.58 -9.40 -14.98
C THR A 173 -8.36 -10.17 -15.51
N GLY A 174 -8.53 -10.91 -16.61
CA GLY A 174 -7.42 -11.52 -17.36
C GLY A 174 -6.81 -12.76 -16.70
N LEU A 175 -7.52 -13.39 -15.76
CA LEU A 175 -7.10 -14.63 -15.13
C LEU A 175 -7.94 -15.83 -15.62
N ASN A 176 -7.32 -17.00 -15.54
CA ASN A 176 -7.92 -18.29 -15.77
C ASN A 176 -7.47 -19.29 -14.70
N GLN A 177 -8.03 -20.48 -14.69
CA GLN A 177 -7.74 -21.52 -13.70
C GLN A 177 -6.25 -21.90 -13.64
N GLU A 178 -5.56 -21.96 -14.78
CA GLU A 178 -4.14 -22.32 -14.86
C GLU A 178 -3.26 -21.28 -14.13
N ARG A 179 -3.65 -20.00 -14.24
CA ARG A 179 -2.99 -18.87 -13.61
C ARG A 179 -3.57 -18.50 -12.23
N ALA A 180 -4.31 -19.39 -11.58
CA ALA A 180 -4.80 -19.17 -10.23
C ALA A 180 -3.64 -18.86 -9.27
N HIS A 181 -3.80 -17.85 -8.42
CA HIS A 181 -2.82 -17.40 -7.43
C HIS A 181 -3.47 -16.54 -6.34
N LEU A 182 -2.77 -16.34 -5.25
CA LEU A 182 -3.09 -15.29 -4.30
C LEU A 182 -2.28 -14.03 -4.66
N HIS A 183 -2.98 -12.94 -4.96
CA HIS A 183 -2.37 -11.61 -4.99
C HIS A 183 -2.37 -11.03 -3.57
N LEU A 184 -1.18 -10.77 -3.02
CA LEU A 184 -1.00 -10.21 -1.68
C LEU A 184 -0.35 -8.83 -1.75
N GLU A 185 -0.99 -7.84 -1.12
CA GLU A 185 -0.40 -6.52 -0.86
C GLU A 185 -0.29 -6.26 0.65
N LEU A 186 0.63 -5.37 1.02
CA LEU A 186 0.65 -4.68 2.30
C LEU A 186 0.84 -3.19 2.01
N ASP A 187 -0.12 -2.37 2.41
CA ASP A 187 -0.30 -1.04 1.87
C ASP A 187 -0.28 0.07 2.90
N LEU A 188 0.13 1.26 2.45
CA LEU A 188 -0.26 2.53 3.04
C LEU A 188 -1.47 3.10 2.30
N MET A 189 -2.41 3.71 3.03
CA MET A 189 -3.54 4.44 2.45
C MET A 189 -3.17 5.90 2.23
N PHE A 190 -3.51 6.46 1.07
CA PHE A 190 -3.22 7.87 0.75
C PHE A 190 -4.17 8.84 1.46
N SER A 191 -5.49 8.59 1.40
CA SER A 191 -6.47 9.53 1.93
C SER A 191 -7.80 8.87 2.29
N ARG A 192 -8.42 9.37 3.36
CA ARG A 192 -9.81 9.02 3.72
C ARG A 192 -10.85 9.75 2.86
N GLN A 193 -10.43 10.75 2.08
CA GLN A 193 -11.28 11.51 1.14
C GLN A 193 -11.34 10.88 -0.26
N PHE A 194 -10.81 9.66 -0.43
CA PHE A 194 -10.69 8.99 -1.73
C PHE A 194 -12.00 8.91 -2.49
N GLU A 195 -13.09 8.52 -1.85
CA GLU A 195 -14.39 8.35 -2.53
C GLU A 195 -14.91 9.67 -3.11
N ALA A 196 -14.82 10.75 -2.35
CA ALA A 196 -15.20 12.08 -2.82
C ALA A 196 -14.32 12.57 -3.97
N TRP A 197 -13.00 12.33 -3.86
CA TRP A 197 -12.04 12.61 -4.92
C TRP A 197 -12.31 11.78 -6.17
N HIS A 198 -12.52 10.47 -6.03
CA HIS A 198 -12.79 9.56 -7.15
C HIS A 198 -14.04 10.00 -7.91
N ASN A 199 -15.13 10.27 -7.21
CA ASN A 199 -16.39 10.72 -7.81
C ASN A 199 -16.25 12.07 -8.54
N ALA A 200 -15.33 12.94 -8.12
CA ALA A 200 -15.07 14.21 -8.79
C ALA A 200 -14.28 14.04 -10.10
N PHE A 201 -13.31 13.12 -10.14
CA PHE A 201 -12.37 12.99 -11.27
C PHE A 201 -12.64 11.80 -12.19
N PHE A 202 -13.35 10.76 -11.73
CA PHE A 202 -13.65 9.53 -12.47
C PHE A 202 -15.15 9.28 -12.59
N ARG A 203 -15.91 10.29 -13.03
CA ARG A 203 -17.39 10.29 -13.06
C ARG A 203 -18.02 9.14 -13.84
N ASN A 204 -17.33 8.57 -14.82
CA ASN A 204 -17.79 7.47 -15.67
C ASN A 204 -17.30 6.10 -15.21
N ASP A 205 -16.55 6.05 -14.11
CA ASP A 205 -16.00 4.81 -13.51
C ASP A 205 -16.46 4.72 -12.05
N PRO A 206 -17.56 4.04 -11.76
CA PRO A 206 -18.11 4.01 -10.42
C PRO A 206 -17.18 3.28 -9.45
N ASN A 207 -16.90 3.90 -8.30
CA ASN A 207 -16.15 3.27 -7.23
C ASN A 207 -17.05 2.32 -6.42
N HIS A 208 -16.80 1.01 -6.51
CA HIS A 208 -17.53 -0.01 -5.76
C HIS A 208 -16.86 -0.42 -4.44
N ASN A 209 -15.67 0.11 -4.16
CA ASN A 209 -14.80 -0.37 -3.10
C ASN A 209 -14.48 0.68 -2.02
N GLY A 210 -15.15 1.85 -2.07
CA GLY A 210 -14.94 2.94 -1.14
C GLY A 210 -13.48 3.36 -1.08
N ILE A 211 -12.98 3.61 0.13
CA ILE A 211 -11.57 4.00 0.35
C ILE A 211 -10.56 2.85 0.19
N TYR A 212 -11.04 1.61 0.03
CA TYR A 212 -10.20 0.40 -0.14
C TYR A 212 -10.01 0.02 -1.61
N ASN A 213 -10.22 0.96 -2.52
CA ASN A 213 -9.86 0.87 -3.92
C ASN A 213 -8.33 0.92 -4.09
N GLY A 214 -7.76 0.09 -4.97
CA GLY A 214 -6.31 -0.01 -5.19
C GLY A 214 -5.62 1.30 -5.59
N LEU A 215 -6.35 2.29 -6.16
CA LEU A 215 -5.77 3.62 -6.43
C LEU A 215 -5.47 4.42 -5.15
N ASN A 216 -6.09 4.08 -4.02
CA ASN A 216 -5.86 4.71 -2.72
C ASN A 216 -4.84 3.97 -1.85
N LEU A 217 -4.35 2.84 -2.33
CA LEU A 217 -3.44 1.96 -1.61
C LEU A 217 -2.06 1.98 -2.28
N ALA A 218 -1.01 2.12 -1.47
CA ALA A 218 0.37 2.15 -1.92
C ALA A 218 1.10 0.93 -1.41
N GLY A 219 1.21 -0.10 -2.26
CA GLY A 219 1.81 -1.38 -1.92
C GLY A 219 3.28 -1.31 -1.59
N LEU A 220 3.69 -2.03 -0.56
CA LEU A 220 5.08 -2.25 -0.16
C LEU A 220 5.60 -3.56 -0.79
N ASP A 221 6.91 -3.68 -0.94
CA ASP A 221 7.54 -4.96 -1.31
C ASP A 221 7.42 -5.95 -0.14
N VAL A 222 6.26 -6.62 -0.06
CA VAL A 222 5.93 -7.52 1.03
C VAL A 222 6.84 -8.76 1.06
N ALA A 223 7.30 -9.26 -0.10
CA ALA A 223 8.24 -10.38 -0.14
C ALA A 223 9.60 -9.99 0.46
N ARG A 224 10.13 -8.83 0.08
CA ARG A 224 11.37 -8.29 0.67
C ARG A 224 11.19 -8.00 2.17
N LEU A 225 10.01 -7.55 2.59
CA LEU A 225 9.71 -7.35 4.02
C LEU A 225 9.75 -8.68 4.79
N TYR A 226 9.15 -9.77 4.28
CA TYR A 226 9.25 -11.11 4.89
C TYR A 226 10.71 -11.57 5.03
N LEU A 227 11.50 -11.41 3.97
CA LEU A 227 12.92 -11.79 3.99
C LEU A 227 13.74 -10.91 4.94
N ALA A 228 13.38 -9.64 5.08
CA ALA A 228 14.04 -8.74 6.04
C ALA A 228 13.67 -9.08 7.48
N LEU A 229 12.40 -9.39 7.76
CA LEU A 229 11.93 -9.83 9.08
C LEU A 229 12.53 -11.19 9.49
N HIS A 230 12.73 -12.08 8.53
CA HIS A 230 13.43 -13.36 8.81
C HIS A 230 14.85 -13.15 9.31
N LYS A 231 15.53 -12.09 8.84
CA LYS A 231 16.88 -11.71 9.27
C LYS A 231 16.88 -10.82 10.53
N ASN A 232 15.90 -9.96 10.67
CA ASN A 232 15.74 -9.04 11.80
C ASN A 232 14.27 -9.02 12.25
N PRO A 233 13.88 -9.90 13.21
CA PRO A 233 12.50 -9.97 13.69
C PRO A 233 11.98 -8.70 14.40
N SER A 234 12.86 -7.77 14.77
CA SER A 234 12.48 -6.49 15.38
C SER A 234 12.28 -5.35 14.38
N LEU A 235 12.45 -5.61 13.08
CA LEU A 235 12.30 -4.60 12.03
C LEU A 235 10.89 -4.00 12.04
N THR A 236 10.81 -2.68 11.92
CA THR A 236 9.56 -1.93 11.77
C THR A 236 9.35 -1.49 10.32
N ILE A 237 8.11 -1.15 9.93
CA ILE A 237 7.83 -0.62 8.58
C ILE A 237 8.57 0.70 8.32
N PRO A 238 8.62 1.68 9.24
CA PRO A 238 9.44 2.88 9.04
C PRO A 238 10.92 2.57 8.78
N GLU A 239 11.53 1.64 9.52
CA GLU A 239 12.92 1.22 9.29
C GLU A 239 13.09 0.52 7.94
N PHE A 240 12.16 -0.35 7.56
CA PHE A 240 12.15 -0.99 6.25
C PHE A 240 12.11 0.04 5.12
N LEU A 241 11.25 1.05 5.23
CA LEU A 241 11.09 2.10 4.23
C LEU A 241 12.22 3.14 4.26
N SER A 242 12.95 3.29 5.36
CA SER A 242 14.09 4.22 5.44
C SER A 242 15.24 3.86 4.48
N GLY A 243 15.30 2.60 4.05
CA GLY A 243 16.24 2.11 3.03
C GLY A 243 15.80 2.36 1.58
N GLU A 244 14.57 2.86 1.35
CA GLU A 244 14.08 3.15 0.01
C GLU A 244 14.68 4.42 -0.57
N GLU A 245 14.98 4.38 -1.88
CA GLU A 245 15.47 5.54 -2.58
C GLU A 245 14.37 6.57 -2.82
N ILE A 246 14.63 7.84 -2.50
CA ILE A 246 13.77 8.95 -2.92
C ILE A 246 13.95 9.15 -4.43
N PHE A 247 12.90 8.87 -5.19
CA PHE A 247 12.94 8.97 -6.65
C PHE A 247 12.40 10.31 -7.16
N TYR A 248 11.33 10.83 -6.53
CA TYR A 248 10.80 12.16 -6.85
C TYR A 248 10.21 12.85 -5.61
N ARG A 249 10.08 14.18 -5.69
CA ARG A 249 9.44 15.00 -4.64
C ARG A 249 8.37 15.88 -5.26
N VAL A 250 7.30 16.06 -4.51
CA VAL A 250 6.18 16.92 -4.89
C VAL A 250 5.88 17.88 -3.76
N THR A 251 5.84 19.17 -4.07
CA THR A 251 5.34 20.18 -3.14
C THR A 251 3.82 20.28 -3.27
N LEU A 252 3.12 20.17 -2.14
CA LEU A 252 1.66 20.22 -2.03
C LEU A 252 1.25 21.50 -1.29
N PRO A 253 0.11 22.12 -1.64
CA PRO A 253 -0.46 23.20 -0.83
C PRO A 253 -0.77 22.68 0.58
N LYS A 254 -0.80 23.58 1.57
CA LYS A 254 -1.30 23.23 2.89
C LYS A 254 -2.79 22.91 2.81
N SER A 255 -3.18 21.84 3.48
CA SER A 255 -4.56 21.39 3.59
C SER A 255 -4.83 20.86 5.00
N HIS A 256 -6.05 21.07 5.48
CA HIS A 256 -6.55 20.44 6.70
C HIS A 256 -6.93 18.96 6.47
N HIS A 257 -7.05 18.57 5.19
CA HIS A 257 -7.44 17.23 4.75
C HIS A 257 -6.24 16.33 4.42
N PHE A 258 -5.01 16.79 4.68
CA PHE A 258 -3.81 16.01 4.44
C PHE A 258 -3.69 14.87 5.46
N ASP A 259 -4.11 13.66 5.05
CA ASP A 259 -4.24 12.50 5.93
C ASP A 259 -2.92 11.80 6.29
N LEU A 260 -1.95 11.78 5.39
CA LEU A 260 -0.71 11.03 5.57
C LEU A 260 0.00 11.30 6.92
N PRO A 261 0.16 12.57 7.37
CA PRO A 261 0.78 12.84 8.67
C PRO A 261 0.00 12.33 9.87
N ARG A 262 -1.31 12.11 9.73
CA ARG A 262 -2.18 11.56 10.79
C ARG A 262 -2.19 10.05 10.78
N LEU A 263 -2.20 9.45 9.59
CA LEU A 263 -2.16 8.00 9.41
C LEU A 263 -0.78 7.44 9.75
N TYR A 264 0.28 8.20 9.41
CA TYR A 264 1.68 7.77 9.54
C TYR A 264 2.53 8.86 10.21
N PRO A 265 2.45 9.06 11.54
CA PRO A 265 3.20 10.12 12.24
C PRO A 265 4.72 10.03 12.02
N TRP A 266 5.25 8.85 11.78
CA TRP A 266 6.66 8.58 11.54
C TRP A 266 7.21 9.20 10.25
N ILE A 267 6.34 9.47 9.25
CA ILE A 267 6.74 10.03 7.95
C ILE A 267 7.13 11.51 8.02
N LEU A 268 6.74 12.19 9.12
CA LEU A 268 7.01 13.60 9.32
C LEU A 268 8.47 13.83 9.69
N GLY A 269 9.18 14.57 8.85
CA GLY A 269 10.50 15.09 9.15
C GLY A 269 10.49 16.11 10.30
N ALA A 270 11.68 16.37 10.87
CA ALA A 270 11.88 17.41 11.86
C ALA A 270 11.71 18.82 11.21
N GLY A 271 10.99 19.73 11.88
CA GLY A 271 10.83 21.10 11.40
C GLY A 271 9.66 21.85 12.05
N LYS A 272 9.71 23.19 12.01
CA LYS A 272 8.62 24.06 12.49
C LYS A 272 7.46 24.03 11.49
N ARG A 273 6.38 23.33 11.83
CA ARG A 273 5.25 23.01 10.95
C ARG A 273 4.31 24.19 10.69
N ASN A 274 4.16 25.10 11.66
CA ASN A 274 3.10 26.12 11.63
C ASN A 274 3.47 27.37 10.81
N GLU A 275 4.77 27.59 10.54
CA GLU A 275 5.27 28.79 9.86
C GLU A 275 5.46 28.63 8.35
N LYS A 276 5.35 27.39 7.84
CA LYS A 276 5.63 27.05 6.44
C LYS A 276 4.39 27.08 5.56
N SER A 277 4.56 27.40 4.27
CA SER A 277 3.45 27.63 3.33
C SER A 277 2.89 26.38 2.68
N SER A 278 3.65 25.28 2.69
CA SER A 278 3.34 24.05 1.95
C SER A 278 4.00 22.83 2.58
N TRP A 279 3.77 21.67 2.00
CA TRP A 279 4.42 20.40 2.33
C TRP A 279 5.22 19.89 1.13
N GLU A 280 6.45 19.44 1.33
CA GLU A 280 7.20 18.64 0.36
C GLU A 280 7.12 17.17 0.75
N VAL A 281 6.59 16.35 -0.16
CA VAL A 281 6.48 14.89 0.02
C VAL A 281 7.49 14.19 -0.88
N SER A 282 8.31 13.35 -0.28
CA SER A 282 9.27 12.48 -0.97
C SER A 282 8.66 11.12 -1.23
N PHE A 283 8.82 10.60 -2.45
CA PHE A 283 8.27 9.33 -2.88
C PHE A 283 9.35 8.37 -3.40
N ALA A 284 9.13 7.09 -3.17
CA ALA A 284 9.85 6.04 -3.88
C ALA A 284 9.42 6.00 -5.36
N ARG A 285 10.15 5.27 -6.19
CA ARG A 285 9.81 5.01 -7.59
C ARG A 285 8.41 4.40 -7.75
N SER A 286 8.00 3.57 -6.82
CA SER A 286 6.67 2.93 -6.76
C SER A 286 5.51 3.88 -6.49
N GLY A 287 5.77 5.09 -5.98
CA GLY A 287 4.75 6.02 -5.49
C GLY A 287 4.49 5.91 -3.99
N VAL A 288 5.19 5.04 -3.27
CA VAL A 288 5.12 4.96 -1.80
C VAL A 288 5.69 6.24 -1.21
N PRO A 289 4.93 6.95 -0.34
CA PRO A 289 5.42 8.14 0.35
C PRO A 289 6.44 7.73 1.44
N LEU A 290 7.59 8.41 1.44
CA LEU A 290 8.72 8.07 2.33
C LEU A 290 8.97 9.12 3.40
N LYS A 291 8.72 10.41 3.11
CA LYS A 291 8.99 11.52 4.00
C LYS A 291 8.14 12.73 3.67
N ILE A 292 7.73 13.48 4.67
CA ILE A 292 7.01 14.74 4.53
C ILE A 292 7.77 15.82 5.30
N GLU A 293 8.10 16.92 4.64
CA GLU A 293 8.82 18.06 5.22
C GLU A 293 8.04 19.37 4.99
N PRO A 294 8.06 20.29 5.97
CA PRO A 294 7.51 21.61 5.76
C PRO A 294 8.35 22.39 4.73
N SER A 295 7.70 23.09 3.79
CA SER A 295 8.34 23.85 2.71
C SER A 295 7.91 25.31 2.69
N ASP A 296 8.85 26.23 2.36
CA ASP A 296 8.57 27.66 2.14
C ASP A 296 8.04 27.97 0.75
N LYS A 297 8.13 27.01 -0.16
CA LYS A 297 7.65 27.18 -1.52
C LYS A 297 6.13 27.34 -1.52
N ARG A 298 5.64 28.47 -2.01
CA ARG A 298 4.19 28.73 -2.15
C ARG A 298 3.69 28.09 -3.43
N VAL A 299 2.77 27.16 -3.30
CA VAL A 299 2.10 26.48 -4.40
C VAL A 299 0.59 26.48 -4.19
N THR A 300 -0.18 26.59 -5.28
CA THR A 300 -1.65 26.52 -5.29
C THR A 300 -2.14 25.17 -5.81
N GLN A 301 -1.25 24.37 -6.34
CA GLN A 301 -1.51 23.01 -6.84
C GLN A 301 -0.25 22.16 -6.65
N PRO A 302 -0.36 20.82 -6.72
CA PRO A 302 0.82 19.93 -6.65
C PRO A 302 1.86 20.27 -7.72
N GLU A 303 3.12 20.39 -7.31
CA GLU A 303 4.24 20.75 -8.19
C GLU A 303 5.42 19.80 -7.98
N LEU A 304 5.94 19.23 -9.08
CA LEU A 304 7.16 18.42 -9.05
C LEU A 304 8.36 19.32 -8.72
N THR A 305 9.09 19.00 -7.63
CA THR A 305 10.24 19.79 -7.18
C THR A 305 11.57 19.07 -7.35
N TYR A 306 11.52 17.76 -7.47
CA TYR A 306 12.70 16.93 -7.70
C TYR A 306 12.28 15.63 -8.42
N VAL A 307 13.14 15.16 -9.31
CA VAL A 307 13.13 13.79 -9.81
C VAL A 307 14.57 13.33 -10.02
N LYS A 308 14.85 12.08 -9.66
CA LYS A 308 16.14 11.45 -9.89
C LYS A 308 16.45 11.44 -11.38
N ASN A 309 17.66 11.90 -11.76
CA ASN A 309 18.03 12.00 -13.18
C ASN A 309 17.95 10.67 -13.92
N SER A 310 17.32 10.68 -15.09
CA SER A 310 17.20 9.52 -15.98
C SER A 310 17.14 9.97 -17.45
N SER A 311 17.75 9.19 -18.33
CA SER A 311 17.61 9.31 -19.78
C SER A 311 16.32 8.66 -20.32
N ILE A 312 15.67 7.83 -19.49
CA ILE A 312 14.43 7.12 -19.82
C ILE A 312 13.26 8.04 -19.46
N ASP A 313 12.17 7.96 -20.20
CA ASP A 313 10.95 8.68 -19.91
C ASP A 313 10.43 8.30 -18.52
N TYR A 314 10.12 9.30 -17.70
CA TYR A 314 9.69 9.08 -16.32
C TYR A 314 8.34 8.38 -16.22
N SER A 315 7.48 8.46 -17.24
CA SER A 315 6.22 7.72 -17.27
C SER A 315 6.44 6.20 -17.12
N TYR A 316 7.50 5.67 -17.72
CA TYR A 316 7.89 4.26 -17.59
C TYR A 316 8.47 3.89 -16.23
N LEU A 317 8.94 4.89 -15.48
CA LEU A 317 9.67 4.68 -14.23
C LEU A 317 8.84 5.00 -12.98
N THR A 318 7.68 5.64 -13.12
CA THR A 318 6.92 6.20 -11.99
C THR A 318 5.43 5.90 -12.06
N ARG A 319 5.00 4.84 -12.74
CA ARG A 319 3.57 4.50 -12.90
C ARG A 319 2.78 5.64 -13.54
N ASP A 320 3.39 6.33 -14.51
CA ASP A 320 2.84 7.53 -15.17
C ASP A 320 2.56 8.72 -14.24
N ILE A 321 3.12 8.75 -13.02
CA ILE A 321 2.97 9.89 -12.10
C ILE A 321 3.81 11.08 -12.58
N VAL A 322 5.05 10.85 -12.97
CA VAL A 322 5.94 11.84 -13.61
C VAL A 322 6.09 11.48 -15.07
N SER A 323 6.06 12.46 -15.96
CA SER A 323 6.27 12.31 -17.41
C SER A 323 7.40 13.20 -17.90
N GLY A 324 7.86 12.94 -19.14
CA GLY A 324 8.96 13.68 -19.76
C GLY A 324 10.33 13.06 -19.46
N ARG A 325 11.41 13.79 -19.82
CA ARG A 325 12.83 13.34 -19.69
C ARG A 325 13.70 14.49 -19.21
N GLY A 326 14.65 14.21 -18.34
CA GLY A 326 15.64 15.19 -17.88
C GLY A 326 14.97 16.48 -17.36
N ALA A 327 15.36 17.65 -17.90
CA ALA A 327 14.84 18.94 -17.49
C ALA A 327 13.36 19.19 -17.86
N ASN A 328 12.76 18.37 -18.73
CA ASN A 328 11.34 18.46 -19.13
C ASN A 328 10.43 17.56 -18.24
N ALA A 329 10.95 17.07 -17.12
CA ALA A 329 10.17 16.30 -16.16
C ALA A 329 9.06 17.15 -15.54
N GLN A 330 7.86 16.60 -15.48
CA GLN A 330 6.69 17.24 -14.86
C GLN A 330 5.72 16.19 -14.33
N LEU A 331 4.81 16.56 -13.45
CA LEU A 331 3.67 15.71 -13.13
C LEU A 331 2.84 15.48 -14.38
N SER A 332 2.48 14.24 -14.68
CA SER A 332 1.53 13.90 -15.74
C SER A 332 0.12 14.41 -15.39
N GLY A 333 -0.84 14.26 -16.30
CA GLY A 333 -2.25 14.53 -16.01
C GLY A 333 -2.76 13.65 -14.85
N TYR A 334 -2.46 12.35 -14.92
CA TYR A 334 -2.78 11.39 -13.86
C TYR A 334 -2.03 11.70 -12.55
N GLY A 335 -0.73 11.98 -12.63
CA GLY A 335 0.08 12.32 -11.45
C GLY A 335 -0.44 13.57 -10.72
N ARG A 336 -0.84 14.61 -11.44
CA ARG A 336 -1.48 15.79 -10.81
C ARG A 336 -2.78 15.42 -10.09
N GLN A 337 -3.62 14.59 -10.69
CA GLN A 337 -4.87 14.13 -10.05
C GLN A 337 -4.58 13.31 -8.79
N LEU A 338 -3.63 12.36 -8.87
CA LEU A 338 -3.24 11.53 -7.71
C LEU A 338 -2.65 12.37 -6.58
N MET A 339 -1.78 13.34 -6.89
CA MET A 339 -1.22 14.24 -5.87
C MET A 339 -2.28 15.15 -5.24
N ARG A 340 -3.33 15.53 -5.98
CA ARG A 340 -4.50 16.23 -5.42
C ARG A 340 -5.29 15.40 -4.43
N LEU A 341 -5.31 14.06 -4.57
CA LEU A 341 -5.96 13.19 -3.57
C LEU A 341 -5.41 13.44 -2.16
N LEU A 342 -4.11 13.69 -2.05
CA LEU A 342 -3.45 13.87 -0.75
C LEU A 342 -3.95 15.09 0.04
N THR A 343 -4.49 16.11 -0.66
CA THR A 343 -4.95 17.36 -0.06
C THR A 343 -6.42 17.68 -0.38
N TYR A 344 -7.13 16.75 -1.00
CA TYR A 344 -8.54 16.92 -1.38
C TYR A 344 -9.44 17.11 -0.15
N PRO A 345 -10.45 18.01 -0.17
CA PRO A 345 -10.99 18.75 -1.32
C PRO A 345 -10.38 20.18 -1.54
N ASP A 346 -9.30 20.56 -0.88
CA ASP A 346 -8.70 21.91 -0.95
C ASP A 346 -7.99 22.19 -2.29
#